data_434525630fd9cdccfbfd812c080a427e
#
_entry.id   434525630fd9cdccfbfd812c080a427e
#
_cell.length_a   1.000
_cell.length_b   1.000
_cell.length_c   1.000
_cell.angle_alpha   90.00
_cell.angle_beta   90.00
_cell.angle_gamma   90.00
#
_symmetry.space_group_name_H-M   'P 1'
#
loop_
_entity.id
_entity.type
_entity.pdbx_description
1 polymer ?
#
loop_
_entity_poly.entity_id
_entity_poly.type
_entity_poly.pdbx_seq_one_letter_code
_entity_poly.pdbx_strand_id
1 'polypeptide(L)'
;LNGLIPNIDTGDIEGECLVNGKNIQDTNLFELSFTTSTILQDTDSQFIGLTVGEDIAFALENDCKPQNKIRQTVHRWADELNISHLLKQSPQNLSGGQKQIVALAGVLIDESPILLFDEPLANLDPASGVKTMALIDQIQKELNATVIIIEHRVEEVMSQPLDRIILINDGKIVADKKPNDLLHENKLEDIGVRSPLYVKA
;
A
#
# COMPACT_ATOMS: atom_id res chain seq x y z
N LEU A 1 -7.73 6.72 7.47
CA LEU A 1 -8.41 5.50 7.05
C LEU A 1 -7.98 4.29 7.85
N ASN A 2 -6.69 4.16 8.16
CA ASN A 2 -6.14 3.07 8.97
C ASN A 2 -6.35 3.23 10.49
N GLY A 3 -6.99 4.31 10.94
CA GLY A 3 -7.34 4.55 12.34
C GLY A 3 -6.21 5.04 13.24
N LEU A 4 -5.04 5.41 12.71
CA LEU A 4 -3.96 6.00 13.52
C LEU A 4 -4.46 7.27 14.21
N ILE A 5 -5.23 8.10 13.54
CA ILE A 5 -5.98 9.20 14.15
C ILE A 5 -7.43 8.73 14.34
N PRO A 6 -8.01 8.84 15.52
CA PRO A 6 -7.49 9.45 16.76
C PRO A 6 -6.81 8.46 17.72
N ASN A 7 -6.63 7.18 17.34
CA ASN A 7 -6.28 6.12 18.30
C ASN A 7 -4.81 6.16 18.78
N ILE A 8 -3.88 6.58 17.92
CA ILE A 8 -2.45 6.66 18.24
C ILE A 8 -2.00 8.13 18.23
N ASP A 9 -2.27 8.82 17.12
CA ASP A 9 -1.93 10.23 16.96
C ASP A 9 -3.09 11.11 17.41
N THR A 10 -2.77 12.21 18.08
CA THR A 10 -3.76 13.19 18.50
C THR A 10 -4.19 14.07 17.33
N GLY A 11 -5.48 14.25 17.17
CA GLY A 11 -6.06 15.13 16.16
C GLY A 11 -7.56 15.24 16.31
N ASP A 12 -8.10 16.39 15.94
CA ASP A 12 -9.54 16.61 15.90
C ASP A 12 -10.08 16.18 14.55
N ILE A 13 -11.12 15.34 14.56
CA ILE A 13 -11.81 14.90 13.35
C ILE A 13 -13.19 15.56 13.34
N GLU A 14 -13.42 16.42 12.35
CA GLU A 14 -14.74 16.98 12.08
C GLU A 14 -15.38 16.24 10.90
N GLY A 15 -16.68 15.95 11.03
CA GLY A 15 -17.43 15.21 10.01
C GLY A 15 -17.38 13.71 10.27
N GLU A 16 -17.65 12.93 9.23
CA GLU A 16 -17.77 11.47 9.28
C GLU A 16 -16.75 10.82 8.35
N CYS A 17 -16.06 9.79 8.84
CA CYS A 17 -15.17 8.97 8.02
C CYS A 17 -15.57 7.50 8.16
N LEU A 18 -16.14 6.94 7.10
CA LEU A 18 -16.62 5.55 7.05
C LEU A 18 -15.63 4.67 6.29
N VAL A 19 -15.21 3.58 6.93
CA VAL A 19 -14.41 2.51 6.32
C VAL A 19 -15.25 1.23 6.35
N ASN A 20 -15.62 0.74 5.19
CA ASN A 20 -16.51 -0.42 5.04
C ASN A 20 -17.83 -0.28 5.86
N GLY A 21 -18.41 0.94 5.86
CA GLY A 21 -19.64 1.27 6.57
C GLY A 21 -19.50 1.49 8.08
N LYS A 22 -18.30 1.37 8.65
CA LYS A 22 -18.01 1.66 10.07
C LYS A 22 -17.32 3.01 10.22
N ASN A 23 -17.77 3.82 11.18
CA ASN A 23 -17.11 5.08 11.50
C ASN A 23 -15.78 4.81 12.22
N ILE A 24 -14.67 5.35 11.71
CA ILE A 24 -13.34 5.16 12.31
C ILE A 24 -13.23 5.75 13.73
N GLN A 25 -14.03 6.75 14.06
CA GLN A 25 -14.04 7.36 15.41
C GLN A 25 -14.62 6.40 16.46
N ASP A 26 -15.50 5.49 16.05
CA ASP A 26 -16.18 4.52 16.91
C ASP A 26 -15.57 3.10 16.82
N THR A 27 -14.51 2.94 16.00
CA THR A 27 -13.91 1.64 15.70
C THR A 27 -12.47 1.62 16.23
N ASN A 28 -12.10 0.59 16.97
CA ASN A 28 -10.71 0.45 17.45
C ASN A 28 -9.78 -0.08 16.35
N LEU A 29 -8.45 0.08 16.56
CA LEU A 29 -7.43 -0.33 15.59
C LEU A 29 -7.47 -1.82 15.26
N PHE A 30 -7.76 -2.66 16.24
CA PHE A 30 -7.84 -4.11 16.05
C PHE A 30 -8.98 -4.49 15.10
N GLU A 31 -10.14 -3.85 15.23
CA GLU A 31 -11.26 -4.07 14.29
C GLU A 31 -10.96 -3.52 12.88
N LEU A 32 -10.26 -2.39 12.79
CA LEU A 32 -9.86 -1.81 11.51
C LEU A 32 -8.81 -2.67 10.79
N SER A 33 -7.89 -3.35 11.52
CA SER A 33 -6.86 -4.19 10.92
C SER A 33 -7.43 -5.36 10.10
N PHE A 34 -8.63 -5.85 10.40
CA PHE A 34 -9.30 -6.85 9.56
C PHE A 34 -9.90 -6.29 8.26
N THR A 35 -9.92 -4.97 8.12
CA THR A 35 -10.53 -4.31 6.96
C THR A 35 -9.49 -3.59 6.12
N THR A 36 -8.44 -3.08 6.77
CA THR A 36 -7.48 -2.18 6.14
C THR A 36 -6.06 -2.61 6.48
N SER A 37 -5.26 -2.92 5.47
CA SER A 37 -3.83 -3.16 5.62
C SER A 37 -3.05 -2.00 5.01
N THR A 38 -1.94 -1.60 5.66
CA THR A 38 -1.17 -0.41 5.29
C THR A 38 0.30 -0.74 5.10
N ILE A 39 0.88 -0.30 3.97
CA ILE A 39 2.32 -0.19 3.78
C ILE A 39 2.72 1.26 4.02
N LEU A 40 3.64 1.48 4.96
CA LEU A 40 4.17 2.80 5.30
C LEU A 40 5.39 3.14 4.42
N GLN A 41 5.70 4.43 4.32
CA GLN A 41 6.83 4.97 3.55
C GLN A 41 8.18 4.36 3.94
N ASP A 42 8.45 4.19 5.24
CA ASP A 42 9.66 3.55 5.76
C ASP A 42 9.44 2.05 5.97
N THR A 43 9.75 1.27 4.95
CA THR A 43 9.65 -0.19 5.03
C THR A 43 10.68 -0.81 5.98
N ASP A 44 11.82 -0.17 6.22
CA ASP A 44 12.87 -0.71 7.10
C ASP A 44 12.43 -0.74 8.56
N SER A 45 11.63 0.21 8.98
CA SER A 45 11.09 0.28 10.34
C SER A 45 9.95 -0.70 10.60
N GLN A 46 9.42 -1.35 9.57
CA GLN A 46 8.30 -2.28 9.68
C GLN A 46 8.74 -3.72 9.98
N PHE A 47 9.99 -4.07 9.71
CA PHE A 47 10.48 -5.45 9.91
C PHE A 47 10.65 -5.78 11.39
N ILE A 48 9.94 -6.82 11.84
CA ILE A 48 9.93 -7.31 13.22
C ILE A 48 10.56 -8.71 13.29
N GLY A 49 10.38 -9.52 12.24
CA GLY A 49 10.88 -10.89 12.14
C GLY A 49 12.40 -10.98 12.05
N LEU A 50 13.01 -12.02 12.61
CA LEU A 50 14.42 -12.34 12.43
C LEU A 50 14.70 -12.85 11.02
N THR A 51 13.73 -13.47 10.40
CA THR A 51 13.75 -13.92 9.01
C THR A 51 12.58 -13.35 8.23
N VAL A 52 12.71 -13.27 6.91
CA VAL A 52 11.63 -12.86 6.00
C VAL A 52 10.37 -13.70 6.21
N GLY A 53 10.51 -15.01 6.40
CA GLY A 53 9.37 -15.90 6.63
C GLY A 53 8.62 -15.60 7.92
N GLU A 54 9.33 -15.29 9.01
CA GLU A 54 8.75 -14.88 10.28
C GLU A 54 8.08 -13.51 10.17
N ASP A 55 8.70 -12.59 9.45
CA ASP A 55 8.16 -11.26 9.26
C ASP A 55 6.82 -11.30 8.50
N ILE A 56 6.78 -12.02 7.39
CA ILE A 56 5.54 -12.23 6.61
C ILE A 56 4.47 -12.95 7.45
N ALA A 57 4.86 -13.91 8.30
CA ALA A 57 3.94 -14.68 9.14
C ALA A 57 3.30 -13.86 10.28
N PHE A 58 3.92 -12.75 10.66
CA PHE A 58 3.65 -12.03 11.91
C PHE A 58 2.17 -11.68 12.12
N ALA A 59 1.50 -11.17 11.08
CA ALA A 59 0.09 -10.81 11.18
C ALA A 59 -0.81 -12.03 11.47
N LEU A 60 -0.58 -13.15 10.78
CA LEU A 60 -1.36 -14.38 11.00
C LEU A 60 -1.05 -15.03 12.35
N GLU A 61 0.16 -14.85 12.90
CA GLU A 61 0.51 -15.30 14.25
C GLU A 61 -0.24 -14.48 15.30
N ASN A 62 -0.32 -13.15 15.13
CA ASN A 62 -1.12 -12.28 15.99
C ASN A 62 -2.61 -12.65 15.96
N ASP A 63 -3.11 -13.08 14.83
CA ASP A 63 -4.48 -13.59 14.66
C ASP A 63 -4.69 -15.00 15.23
N CYS A 64 -3.66 -15.59 15.84
CA CYS A 64 -3.70 -16.95 16.37
C CYS A 64 -4.14 -18.01 15.33
N LYS A 65 -3.78 -17.83 14.05
CA LYS A 65 -4.10 -18.81 13.01
C LYS A 65 -3.32 -20.11 13.23
N PRO A 66 -3.87 -21.28 12.83
CA PRO A 66 -3.16 -22.56 12.94
C PRO A 66 -1.84 -22.56 12.16
N GLN A 67 -0.77 -23.10 12.74
CA GLN A 67 0.59 -23.11 12.19
C GLN A 67 0.68 -23.68 10.75
N ASN A 68 -0.12 -24.71 10.44
CA ASN A 68 -0.17 -25.26 9.09
C ASN A 68 -0.74 -24.26 8.07
N LYS A 69 -1.74 -23.48 8.45
CA LYS A 69 -2.30 -22.40 7.62
C LYS A 69 -1.29 -21.29 7.41
N ILE A 70 -0.64 -20.82 8.49
CA ILE A 70 0.40 -19.79 8.41
C ILE A 70 1.47 -20.19 7.38
N ARG A 71 2.06 -21.39 7.54
CA ARG A 71 3.08 -21.88 6.59
C ARG A 71 2.58 -21.95 5.15
N GLN A 72 1.38 -22.45 4.93
CA GLN A 72 0.80 -22.55 3.59
C GLN A 72 0.60 -21.18 2.95
N THR A 73 0.08 -20.20 3.70
CA THR A 73 -0.17 -18.85 3.20
C THR A 73 1.14 -18.09 2.95
N VAL A 74 2.13 -18.19 3.86
CA VAL A 74 3.46 -17.61 3.67
C VAL A 74 4.12 -18.15 2.39
N HIS A 75 4.11 -19.46 2.18
CA HIS A 75 4.70 -20.03 0.98
C HIS A 75 3.96 -19.61 -0.28
N ARG A 76 2.62 -19.59 -0.27
CA ARG A 76 1.82 -19.12 -1.41
C ARG A 76 2.23 -17.70 -1.82
N TRP A 77 2.21 -16.76 -0.90
CA TRP A 77 2.58 -15.37 -1.20
C TRP A 77 4.05 -15.21 -1.57
N ALA A 78 4.95 -15.98 -0.95
CA ALA A 78 6.35 -15.98 -1.30
C ALA A 78 6.61 -16.50 -2.73
N ASP A 79 5.87 -17.51 -3.16
CA ASP A 79 5.95 -18.04 -4.53
C ASP A 79 5.35 -17.05 -5.55
N GLU A 80 4.19 -16.46 -5.25
CA GLU A 80 3.51 -15.46 -6.07
C GLU A 80 4.40 -14.24 -6.34
N LEU A 81 5.08 -13.77 -5.29
CA LEU A 81 5.98 -12.62 -5.33
C LEU A 81 7.42 -12.98 -5.75
N ASN A 82 7.70 -14.25 -6.05
CA ASN A 82 9.03 -14.75 -6.41
C ASN A 82 10.12 -14.50 -5.35
N ILE A 83 9.75 -14.53 -4.05
CA ILE A 83 10.66 -14.31 -2.91
C ILE A 83 10.89 -15.55 -2.04
N SER A 84 10.46 -16.73 -2.46
CA SER A 84 10.63 -17.99 -1.70
C SER A 84 12.09 -18.27 -1.32
N HIS A 85 13.04 -17.85 -2.16
CA HIS A 85 14.47 -17.96 -1.90
C HIS A 85 14.97 -17.02 -0.79
N LEU A 86 14.19 -16.01 -0.39
CA LEU A 86 14.51 -15.04 0.67
C LEU A 86 13.97 -15.44 2.04
N LEU A 87 13.03 -16.38 2.14
CA LEU A 87 12.30 -16.69 3.38
C LEU A 87 13.19 -16.97 4.60
N LYS A 88 14.39 -17.50 4.40
CA LYS A 88 15.35 -17.81 5.46
C LYS A 88 16.38 -16.72 5.73
N GLN A 89 16.36 -15.64 4.95
CA GLN A 89 17.29 -14.52 5.11
C GLN A 89 16.77 -13.54 6.15
N SER A 90 17.70 -12.80 6.78
CA SER A 90 17.33 -11.65 7.61
C SER A 90 16.87 -10.50 6.71
N PRO A 91 15.77 -9.80 7.03
CA PRO A 91 15.32 -8.62 6.31
C PRO A 91 16.39 -7.55 6.12
N GLN A 92 17.31 -7.43 7.09
CA GLN A 92 18.41 -6.47 7.05
C GLN A 92 19.42 -6.71 5.93
N ASN A 93 19.52 -7.95 5.43
CA ASN A 93 20.46 -8.32 4.36
C ASN A 93 19.87 -8.14 2.95
N LEU A 94 18.64 -7.67 2.86
CA LEU A 94 17.92 -7.49 1.59
C LEU A 94 18.28 -6.15 0.93
N SER A 95 18.26 -6.14 -0.41
CA SER A 95 18.26 -4.87 -1.16
C SER A 95 16.96 -4.09 -0.94
N GLY A 96 16.97 -2.76 -1.22
CA GLY A 96 15.78 -1.94 -1.06
C GLY A 96 14.56 -2.46 -1.83
N GLY A 97 14.74 -2.92 -3.07
CA GLY A 97 13.65 -3.53 -3.85
C GLY A 97 13.15 -4.85 -3.27
N GLN A 98 14.04 -5.68 -2.71
CA GLN A 98 13.63 -6.91 -2.02
C GLN A 98 12.87 -6.60 -0.73
N LYS A 99 13.31 -5.62 0.05
CA LYS A 99 12.60 -5.15 1.25
C LYS A 99 11.19 -4.69 0.91
N GLN A 100 11.03 -3.93 -0.18
CA GLN A 100 9.72 -3.47 -0.64
C GLN A 100 8.77 -4.64 -0.94
N ILE A 101 9.25 -5.67 -1.66
CA ILE A 101 8.43 -6.84 -2.00
C ILE A 101 8.10 -7.66 -0.74
N VAL A 102 9.03 -7.78 0.21
CA VAL A 102 8.80 -8.48 1.48
C VAL A 102 7.77 -7.72 2.34
N ALA A 103 7.88 -6.40 2.44
CA ALA A 103 6.89 -5.59 3.14
C ALA A 103 5.49 -5.72 2.49
N LEU A 104 5.44 -5.76 1.15
CA LEU A 104 4.22 -6.02 0.42
C LEU A 104 3.64 -7.40 0.79
N ALA A 105 4.46 -8.45 0.84
CA ALA A 105 4.03 -9.79 1.26
C ALA A 105 3.43 -9.80 2.67
N GLY A 106 4.05 -9.09 3.62
CA GLY A 106 3.57 -8.97 5.00
C GLY A 106 2.22 -8.28 5.12
N VAL A 107 1.89 -7.38 4.20
CA VAL A 107 0.58 -6.70 4.16
C VAL A 107 -0.48 -7.54 3.43
N LEU A 108 -0.07 -8.28 2.39
CA LEU A 108 -0.98 -9.09 1.59
C LEU A 108 -1.45 -10.35 2.29
N ILE A 109 -0.69 -10.82 3.28
CA ILE A 109 -0.98 -12.08 3.96
C ILE A 109 -2.34 -12.08 4.67
N ASP A 110 -2.83 -10.91 5.06
CA ASP A 110 -4.14 -10.74 5.71
C ASP A 110 -5.31 -10.75 4.73
N GLU A 111 -5.03 -10.62 3.42
CA GLU A 111 -6.05 -10.55 2.36
C GLU A 111 -7.14 -9.50 2.65
N SER A 112 -6.73 -8.36 3.22
CA SER A 112 -7.64 -7.28 3.59
C SER A 112 -8.36 -6.69 2.37
N PRO A 113 -9.66 -6.34 2.49
CA PRO A 113 -10.43 -5.78 1.38
C PRO A 113 -10.01 -4.36 0.99
N ILE A 114 -9.24 -3.66 1.83
CA ILE A 114 -8.70 -2.32 1.55
C ILE A 114 -7.20 -2.32 1.79
N LEU A 115 -6.42 -1.95 0.78
CA LEU A 115 -4.98 -1.83 0.83
C LEU A 115 -4.58 -0.36 0.70
N LEU A 116 -3.82 0.13 1.68
CA LEU A 116 -3.29 1.50 1.70
C LEU A 116 -1.79 1.46 1.47
N PHE A 117 -1.31 2.24 0.51
CA PHE A 117 0.11 2.38 0.19
C PHE A 117 0.53 3.84 0.36
N ASP A 118 1.48 4.07 1.25
CA ASP A 118 2.05 5.40 1.50
C ASP A 118 3.45 5.48 0.89
N GLU A 119 3.55 6.18 -0.24
CA GLU A 119 4.75 6.33 -1.07
C GLU A 119 5.48 5.00 -1.39
N PRO A 120 4.80 3.99 -1.94
CA PRO A 120 5.39 2.66 -2.17
C PRO A 120 6.54 2.67 -3.19
N LEU A 121 6.76 3.78 -3.89
CA LEU A 121 7.79 3.92 -4.91
C LEU A 121 9.01 4.74 -4.44
N ALA A 122 9.02 5.27 -3.21
CA ALA A 122 9.99 6.27 -2.74
C ALA A 122 11.46 5.87 -2.94
N ASN A 123 11.81 4.61 -2.69
CA ASN A 123 13.20 4.12 -2.73
C ASN A 123 13.50 3.25 -3.97
N LEU A 124 12.67 3.34 -5.01
CA LEU A 124 12.80 2.54 -6.22
C LEU A 124 13.30 3.36 -7.41
N ASP A 125 14.11 2.76 -8.26
CA ASP A 125 14.37 3.29 -9.59
C ASP A 125 13.10 3.25 -10.45
N PRO A 126 12.98 4.05 -11.52
CA PRO A 126 11.76 4.12 -12.32
C PRO A 126 11.30 2.77 -12.90
N ALA A 127 12.24 1.92 -13.34
CA ALA A 127 11.89 0.62 -13.91
C ALA A 127 11.35 -0.35 -12.83
N SER A 128 11.90 -0.30 -11.62
CA SER A 128 11.39 -1.03 -10.47
C SER A 128 10.04 -0.48 -10.01
N GLY A 129 9.85 0.85 -10.05
CA GLY A 129 8.57 1.49 -9.76
C GLY A 129 7.43 0.98 -10.64
N VAL A 130 7.63 0.95 -11.95
CA VAL A 130 6.64 0.41 -12.91
C VAL A 130 6.31 -1.07 -12.62
N LYS A 131 7.32 -1.89 -12.29
CA LYS A 131 7.09 -3.30 -11.91
C LYS A 131 6.28 -3.43 -10.62
N THR A 132 6.57 -2.60 -9.63
CA THR A 132 5.82 -2.57 -8.37
C THR A 132 4.37 -2.17 -8.60
N MET A 133 4.11 -1.18 -9.45
CA MET A 133 2.74 -0.80 -9.81
C MET A 133 2.00 -1.93 -10.55
N ALA A 134 2.67 -2.63 -11.48
CA ALA A 134 2.08 -3.79 -12.14
C ALA A 134 1.74 -4.92 -11.17
N LEU A 135 2.59 -5.15 -10.17
CA LEU A 135 2.35 -6.12 -9.11
C LEU A 135 1.15 -5.73 -8.23
N ILE A 136 1.05 -4.46 -7.84
CA ILE A 136 -0.09 -3.94 -7.06
C ILE A 136 -1.40 -4.10 -7.86
N ASP A 137 -1.39 -3.81 -9.15
CA ASP A 137 -2.56 -4.00 -10.04
C ASP A 137 -2.97 -5.48 -10.14
N GLN A 138 -2.00 -6.39 -10.27
CA GLN A 138 -2.27 -7.84 -10.28
C GLN A 138 -2.92 -8.28 -8.97
N ILE A 139 -2.36 -7.88 -7.82
CA ILE A 139 -2.87 -8.20 -6.50
C ILE A 139 -4.27 -7.64 -6.27
N GLN A 140 -4.49 -6.38 -6.68
CA GLN A 140 -5.81 -5.76 -6.61
C GLN A 140 -6.88 -6.61 -7.30
N LYS A 141 -6.58 -7.12 -8.49
CA LYS A 141 -7.47 -7.99 -9.26
C LYS A 141 -7.68 -9.35 -8.61
N GLU A 142 -6.63 -9.97 -8.09
CA GLU A 142 -6.67 -11.27 -7.44
C GLU A 142 -7.52 -11.23 -6.16
N LEU A 143 -7.30 -10.24 -5.31
CA LEU A 143 -8.01 -10.07 -4.05
C LEU A 143 -9.37 -9.36 -4.22
N ASN A 144 -9.66 -8.78 -5.40
CA ASN A 144 -10.78 -7.87 -5.61
C ASN A 144 -10.82 -6.76 -4.54
N ALA A 145 -9.65 -6.25 -4.16
CA ALA A 145 -9.48 -5.27 -3.10
C ALA A 145 -9.63 -3.83 -3.63
N THR A 146 -9.98 -2.92 -2.73
CA THR A 146 -9.85 -1.49 -2.97
C THR A 146 -8.42 -1.06 -2.66
N VAL A 147 -7.73 -0.46 -3.62
CA VAL A 147 -6.36 0.03 -3.45
C VAL A 147 -6.36 1.55 -3.42
N ILE A 148 -5.72 2.12 -2.41
CA ILE A 148 -5.48 3.57 -2.28
C ILE A 148 -3.98 3.78 -2.18
N ILE A 149 -3.42 4.59 -3.08
CA ILE A 149 -1.99 4.88 -3.16
C ILE A 149 -1.79 6.38 -2.97
N ILE A 150 -0.95 6.75 -2.02
CA ILE A 150 -0.46 8.13 -1.87
C ILE A 150 0.89 8.17 -2.57
N GLU A 151 1.02 8.97 -3.61
CA GLU A 151 2.23 9.08 -4.41
C GLU A 151 2.34 10.44 -5.11
N HIS A 152 3.58 10.83 -5.36
CA HIS A 152 3.90 12.02 -6.15
C HIS A 152 4.51 11.68 -7.51
N ARG A 153 4.88 10.42 -7.74
CA ARG A 153 5.46 9.88 -8.99
C ARG A 153 4.37 9.46 -9.96
N VAL A 154 3.65 10.44 -10.50
CA VAL A 154 2.43 10.24 -11.29
C VAL A 154 2.65 9.37 -12.53
N GLU A 155 3.83 9.48 -13.18
CA GLU A 155 4.14 8.74 -14.41
C GLU A 155 4.17 7.23 -14.17
N GLU A 156 4.78 6.78 -13.09
CA GLU A 156 4.85 5.37 -12.72
C GLU A 156 3.48 4.84 -12.25
N VAL A 157 2.77 5.63 -11.45
CA VAL A 157 1.41 5.26 -10.99
C VAL A 157 0.46 5.12 -12.17
N MET A 158 0.50 6.02 -13.13
CA MET A 158 -0.33 5.99 -14.34
C MET A 158 0.12 4.96 -15.37
N SER A 159 1.18 4.20 -15.12
CA SER A 159 1.54 3.04 -15.94
C SER A 159 0.53 1.90 -15.85
N GLN A 160 -0.35 1.93 -14.84
CA GLN A 160 -1.45 1.00 -14.67
C GLN A 160 -2.80 1.69 -14.74
N PRO A 161 -3.89 0.96 -15.03
CA PRO A 161 -5.23 1.52 -15.00
C PRO A 161 -5.60 2.04 -13.61
N LEU A 162 -6.13 3.25 -13.55
CA LEU A 162 -6.62 3.89 -12.33
C LEU A 162 -8.08 4.28 -12.54
N ASP A 163 -8.89 4.10 -11.51
CA ASP A 163 -10.29 4.52 -11.55
C ASP A 163 -10.44 6.02 -11.27
N ARG A 164 -9.59 6.55 -10.37
CA ARG A 164 -9.78 7.90 -9.80
C ARG A 164 -8.45 8.46 -9.30
N ILE A 165 -8.27 9.77 -9.47
CA ILE A 165 -7.15 10.53 -8.90
C ILE A 165 -7.73 11.68 -8.06
N ILE A 166 -7.24 11.76 -6.82
CA ILE A 166 -7.57 12.85 -5.89
C ILE A 166 -6.29 13.66 -5.69
N LEU A 167 -6.34 14.94 -6.05
CA LEU A 167 -5.24 15.88 -5.80
C LEU A 167 -5.48 16.63 -4.49
N ILE A 168 -4.47 16.62 -3.63
CA ILE A 168 -4.49 17.33 -2.35
C ILE A 168 -3.38 18.38 -2.37
N ASN A 169 -3.72 19.60 -2.06
CA ASN A 169 -2.78 20.70 -1.89
C ASN A 169 -3.18 21.56 -0.68
N ASP A 170 -2.20 21.91 0.18
CA ASP A 170 -2.43 22.68 1.41
C ASP A 170 -3.58 22.12 2.27
N GLY A 171 -3.66 20.78 2.41
CA GLY A 171 -4.67 20.08 3.19
C GLY A 171 -6.09 20.12 2.59
N LYS A 172 -6.25 20.52 1.33
CA LYS A 172 -7.54 20.61 0.64
C LYS A 172 -7.55 19.75 -0.61
N ILE A 173 -8.70 19.14 -0.91
CA ILE A 173 -8.93 18.47 -2.18
C ILE A 173 -9.13 19.55 -3.24
N VAL A 174 -8.19 19.61 -4.21
CA VAL A 174 -8.23 20.57 -5.34
C VAL A 174 -8.77 19.95 -6.62
N ALA A 175 -8.71 18.62 -6.74
CA ALA A 175 -9.37 17.87 -7.81
C ALA A 175 -9.70 16.45 -7.35
N ASP A 176 -10.75 15.89 -7.94
CA ASP A 176 -11.24 14.53 -7.75
C ASP A 176 -11.84 14.06 -9.07
N LYS A 177 -11.07 13.32 -9.87
CA LYS A 177 -11.38 13.07 -11.28
C LYS A 177 -10.84 11.72 -11.77
N LYS A 178 -11.35 11.29 -12.92
CA LYS A 178 -10.74 10.21 -13.69
C LYS A 178 -9.38 10.67 -14.27
N PRO A 179 -8.42 9.77 -14.46
CA PRO A 179 -7.09 10.10 -14.95
C PRO A 179 -7.09 10.95 -16.23
N ASN A 180 -7.84 10.54 -17.24
CA ASN A 180 -7.89 11.25 -18.51
C ASN A 180 -8.42 12.70 -18.38
N ASP A 181 -9.45 12.91 -17.55
CA ASP A 181 -10.04 14.23 -17.35
C ASP A 181 -9.04 15.17 -16.65
N LEU A 182 -8.26 14.61 -15.71
CA LEU A 182 -7.25 15.37 -14.97
C LEU A 182 -6.10 15.83 -15.86
N LEU A 183 -5.62 14.95 -16.77
CA LEU A 183 -4.51 15.25 -17.66
C LEU A 183 -4.83 16.36 -18.65
N HIS A 184 -6.09 16.50 -19.07
CA HIS A 184 -6.52 17.56 -19.99
C HIS A 184 -6.59 18.95 -19.32
N GLU A 185 -6.60 19.05 -18.00
CA GLU A 185 -6.81 20.31 -17.28
C GLU A 185 -5.52 20.99 -16.80
N ASN A 186 -4.33 20.42 -17.05
CA ASN A 186 -3.01 20.91 -16.59
C ASN A 186 -2.89 21.18 -15.07
N LYS A 187 -3.85 20.71 -14.28
CA LYS A 187 -3.91 20.98 -12.83
C LYS A 187 -2.77 20.35 -12.03
N LEU A 188 -2.09 19.34 -12.57
CA LEU A 188 -0.93 18.73 -11.91
C LEU A 188 0.21 19.74 -11.75
N GLU A 189 0.48 20.53 -12.78
CA GLU A 189 1.57 21.52 -12.79
C GLU A 189 1.27 22.70 -11.86
N ASP A 190 0.01 23.11 -11.75
CA ASP A 190 -0.43 24.19 -10.88
C ASP A 190 -0.13 23.92 -9.38
N ILE A 191 -0.06 22.65 -8.99
CA ILE A 191 0.26 22.23 -7.63
C ILE A 191 1.69 21.67 -7.48
N GLY A 192 2.55 21.86 -8.50
CA GLY A 192 3.94 21.42 -8.47
C GLY A 192 4.15 19.93 -8.73
N VAL A 193 3.12 19.18 -9.14
CA VAL A 193 3.23 17.78 -9.54
C VAL A 193 3.57 17.69 -11.02
N ARG A 194 4.63 16.94 -11.35
CA ARG A 194 5.07 16.79 -12.74
C ARG A 194 4.05 15.97 -13.56
N SER A 195 3.58 16.54 -14.65
CA SER A 195 2.76 15.80 -15.61
C SER A 195 3.57 14.70 -16.31
N PRO A 196 2.96 13.55 -16.62
CA PRO A 196 3.61 12.49 -17.38
C PRO A 196 4.14 13.00 -18.73
N LEU A 197 5.30 12.51 -19.15
CA LEU A 197 5.97 12.98 -20.37
C LEU A 197 5.14 12.75 -21.64
N TYR A 198 4.36 11.68 -21.69
CA TYR A 198 3.51 11.37 -22.84
C TYR A 198 2.31 12.32 -23.03
N VAL A 199 1.99 13.12 -22.03
CA VAL A 199 0.92 14.13 -22.13
C VAL A 199 1.42 15.37 -22.87
N LYS A 200 2.75 15.59 -22.88
CA LYS A 200 3.41 16.75 -23.52
C LYS A 200 3.84 16.49 -24.97
N ALA A 201 3.67 15.26 -25.45
CA ALA A 201 4.01 14.86 -26.82
C ALA A 201 2.81 14.93 -27.76
#